data_e3b0e9ecf7d13933cb53ea763378e0fa
#
_entry.id   e3b0e9ecf7d13933cb53ea763378e0fa
#
_cell.length_a   1.000
_cell.length_b   1.000
_cell.length_c   1.000
_cell.angle_alpha   90.00
_cell.angle_beta   90.00
_cell.angle_gamma   90.00
#
_symmetry.space_group_name_H-M   'P 1'
#
loop_
_entity.id
_entity.type
_entity.pdbx_description
1 polymer ?
#
loop_
_entity_poly.entity_id
_entity_poly.type
_entity_poly.pdbx_seq_one_letter_code
_entity_poly.pdbx_strand_id
1 'polypeptide(L)'
;MREKFSQDKLDRCISCGYCLPACPTYKLTGNEESSPRGRITLMRAVQNDKLPAIDLLKESSFCLGCRACEPVCPAGVEYGVLLEEMREITWQGKNRPLIVRGLFFIVESKIGMWALGLFSPVAKRRNAQSDLHLMYGCFERRLFPSVSRAVAKLAPEVSCSSDQGCCGALHAHNGELEKGREMARALGDKLPGTILTTAGGCAAHLSSVIGRDRVQEFSEWWVKREITLKPIKKAGQNIRIGLQDSCHLRNGMGVFAEPREVLKQLGDYVEVPGSGDCCGAAGSYALLQKKNSRKVVSQKIADIKALNLDYIATVNPGCTRQLVSELRRARVKTKVIHLAELVALSQK
;
A
#
# COMPACT_ATOMS: atom_id res chain seq x y z
N MET A 1 21.88 -17.96 -21.61
CA MET A 1 21.21 -16.62 -21.59
C MET A 1 20.91 -16.28 -20.14
N ARG A 2 21.12 -15.04 -19.72
CA ARG A 2 20.73 -14.62 -18.36
C ARG A 2 19.23 -14.49 -18.33
N GLU A 3 18.58 -15.16 -17.40
CA GLU A 3 17.12 -15.10 -17.19
C GLU A 3 16.73 -13.67 -16.84
N LYS A 4 15.77 -13.08 -17.61
CA LYS A 4 15.31 -11.70 -17.42
C LYS A 4 14.12 -11.63 -16.47
N PHE A 5 13.30 -12.69 -16.47
CA PHE A 5 12.12 -12.86 -15.62
C PHE A 5 12.11 -14.26 -15.03
N SER A 6 11.47 -14.42 -13.88
CA SER A 6 11.20 -15.72 -13.26
C SER A 6 10.35 -16.59 -14.21
N GLN A 7 10.96 -17.55 -14.88
CA GLN A 7 10.34 -18.36 -15.92
C GLN A 7 9.14 -19.15 -15.37
N ASP A 8 9.29 -19.74 -14.18
CA ASP A 8 8.23 -20.47 -13.50
C ASP A 8 6.96 -19.63 -13.29
N LYS A 9 7.11 -18.33 -12.98
CA LYS A 9 6.00 -17.40 -12.80
C LYS A 9 5.36 -16.98 -14.11
N LEU A 10 6.16 -16.78 -15.17
CA LEU A 10 5.65 -16.50 -16.50
C LEU A 10 4.82 -17.68 -17.02
N ASP A 11 5.29 -18.90 -16.82
CA ASP A 11 4.67 -20.11 -17.36
C ASP A 11 3.34 -20.46 -16.70
N ARG A 12 3.11 -20.02 -15.46
CA ARG A 12 1.79 -20.16 -14.82
C ARG A 12 0.65 -19.48 -15.58
N CYS A 13 0.94 -18.45 -16.41
CA CYS A 13 -0.12 -17.72 -17.11
C CYS A 13 -0.66 -18.51 -18.29
N ILE A 14 -1.89 -18.99 -18.20
CA ILE A 14 -2.63 -19.70 -19.24
C ILE A 14 -3.45 -18.78 -20.17
N SER A 15 -3.28 -17.47 -20.05
CA SER A 15 -3.94 -16.44 -20.88
C SER A 15 -5.48 -16.45 -20.86
N CYS A 16 -6.12 -16.97 -19.82
CA CYS A 16 -7.58 -17.18 -19.71
C CYS A 16 -8.42 -15.89 -19.66
N GLY A 17 -7.84 -14.74 -19.25
CA GLY A 17 -8.52 -13.44 -19.21
C GLY A 17 -9.26 -13.08 -17.93
N TYR A 18 -9.35 -13.93 -16.89
CA TYR A 18 -10.01 -13.61 -15.62
C TYR A 18 -9.45 -12.35 -14.93
N CYS A 19 -8.21 -11.98 -15.19
CA CYS A 19 -7.57 -10.79 -14.66
C CYS A 19 -8.04 -9.47 -15.33
N LEU A 20 -8.69 -9.52 -16.49
CA LEU A 20 -9.08 -8.32 -17.26
C LEU A 20 -10.08 -7.43 -16.50
N PRO A 21 -11.23 -7.94 -16.01
CA PRO A 21 -12.20 -7.12 -15.30
C PRO A 21 -11.68 -6.60 -13.94
N ALA A 22 -10.66 -7.23 -13.36
CA ALA A 22 -10.06 -6.76 -12.13
C ALA A 22 -9.00 -5.66 -12.34
N CYS A 23 -8.52 -5.48 -13.58
CA CYS A 23 -7.40 -4.57 -13.87
C CYS A 23 -7.87 -3.13 -14.11
N PRO A 24 -7.45 -2.15 -13.26
CA PRO A 24 -7.86 -0.76 -13.45
C PRO A 24 -7.29 -0.12 -14.73
N THR A 25 -6.10 -0.52 -15.18
CA THR A 25 -5.53 0.02 -16.42
C THR A 25 -6.22 -0.53 -17.66
N TYR A 26 -6.65 -1.78 -17.64
CA TYR A 26 -7.49 -2.33 -18.69
C TYR A 26 -8.86 -1.65 -18.73
N LYS A 27 -9.51 -1.45 -17.56
CA LYS A 27 -10.79 -0.70 -17.49
C LYS A 27 -10.68 0.72 -18.06
N LEU A 28 -9.50 1.37 -17.94
CA LEU A 28 -9.30 2.72 -18.47
C LEU A 28 -9.11 2.79 -19.98
N THR A 29 -8.54 1.76 -20.59
CA THR A 29 -8.09 1.82 -22.00
C THR A 29 -8.82 0.86 -22.93
N GLY A 30 -9.31 -0.26 -22.41
CA GLY A 30 -9.77 -1.40 -23.23
C GLY A 30 -8.65 -2.13 -23.98
N ASN A 31 -7.38 -1.67 -23.87
CA ASN A 31 -6.25 -2.23 -24.61
C ASN A 31 -5.67 -3.44 -23.90
N GLU A 32 -5.49 -4.53 -24.66
CA GLU A 32 -4.94 -5.78 -24.14
C GLU A 32 -3.51 -5.61 -23.58
N GLU A 33 -2.65 -4.82 -24.23
CA GLU A 33 -1.29 -4.52 -23.79
C GLU A 33 -1.26 -3.92 -22.35
N SER A 34 -2.31 -3.19 -21.97
CA SER A 34 -2.46 -2.58 -20.66
C SER A 34 -3.11 -3.50 -19.62
N SER A 35 -3.33 -4.77 -19.96
CA SER A 35 -3.86 -5.82 -19.09
C SER A 35 -2.74 -6.64 -18.43
N PRO A 36 -3.02 -7.40 -17.35
CA PRO A 36 -2.00 -8.27 -16.73
C PRO A 36 -1.50 -9.35 -17.70
N ARG A 37 -2.41 -10.07 -18.38
CA ARG A 37 -2.00 -11.13 -19.33
C ARG A 37 -1.28 -10.54 -20.55
N GLY A 38 -1.71 -9.39 -21.07
CA GLY A 38 -1.01 -8.71 -22.16
C GLY A 38 0.41 -8.33 -21.79
N ARG A 39 0.62 -7.79 -20.58
CA ARG A 39 1.97 -7.51 -20.08
C ARG A 39 2.81 -8.77 -19.90
N ILE A 40 2.23 -9.88 -19.44
CA ILE A 40 2.94 -11.17 -19.37
C ILE A 40 3.33 -11.66 -20.78
N THR A 41 2.46 -11.48 -21.78
CA THR A 41 2.79 -11.81 -23.18
C THR A 41 3.96 -10.97 -23.68
N LEU A 42 4.00 -9.67 -23.36
CA LEU A 42 5.14 -8.80 -23.69
C LEU A 42 6.42 -9.23 -22.94
N MET A 43 6.33 -9.58 -21.65
CA MET A 43 7.46 -10.10 -20.88
C MET A 43 8.02 -11.40 -21.49
N ARG A 44 7.16 -12.32 -21.92
CA ARG A 44 7.56 -13.55 -22.64
C ARG A 44 8.27 -13.24 -23.96
N ALA A 45 7.81 -12.23 -24.70
CA ALA A 45 8.47 -11.82 -25.93
C ALA A 45 9.87 -11.26 -25.66
N VAL A 46 10.05 -10.50 -24.59
CA VAL A 46 11.37 -10.01 -24.14
C VAL A 46 12.26 -11.13 -23.60
N GLN A 47 11.70 -12.08 -22.86
CA GLN A 47 12.43 -13.26 -22.34
C GLN A 47 13.00 -14.11 -23.48
N ASN A 48 12.26 -14.22 -24.59
CA ASN A 48 12.63 -14.99 -25.78
C ASN A 48 13.37 -14.15 -26.86
N ASP A 49 13.89 -12.98 -26.49
CA ASP A 49 14.64 -12.08 -27.39
C ASP A 49 13.87 -11.62 -28.65
N LYS A 50 12.52 -11.70 -28.61
CA LYS A 50 11.64 -11.24 -29.71
C LYS A 50 11.34 -9.74 -29.65
N LEU A 51 11.50 -9.13 -28.47
CA LEU A 51 11.34 -7.68 -28.21
C LEU A 51 12.48 -7.18 -27.33
N PRO A 52 12.96 -5.95 -27.53
CA PRO A 52 13.89 -5.32 -26.60
C PRO A 52 13.19 -4.93 -25.30
N ALA A 53 13.88 -5.01 -24.16
CA ALA A 53 13.30 -4.70 -22.85
C ALA A 53 12.74 -3.28 -22.74
N ILE A 54 13.26 -2.32 -23.54
CA ILE A 54 12.80 -0.93 -23.53
C ILE A 54 11.33 -0.78 -23.96
N ASP A 55 10.82 -1.68 -24.79
CA ASP A 55 9.44 -1.65 -25.26
C ASP A 55 8.43 -1.90 -24.11
N LEU A 56 8.89 -2.50 -23.00
CA LEU A 56 8.08 -2.66 -21.79
C LEU A 56 7.95 -1.38 -20.96
N LEU A 57 8.73 -0.32 -21.24
CA LEU A 57 8.81 0.87 -20.40
C LEU A 57 7.46 1.56 -20.21
N LYS A 58 6.69 1.71 -21.28
CA LYS A 58 5.35 2.31 -21.25
C LYS A 58 4.43 1.53 -20.31
N GLU A 59 4.33 0.22 -20.51
CA GLU A 59 3.41 -0.64 -19.78
C GLU A 59 3.85 -0.88 -18.32
N SER A 60 5.16 -0.91 -18.03
CA SER A 60 5.70 -0.95 -16.67
C SER A 60 5.34 0.31 -15.88
N SER A 61 5.37 1.48 -16.54
CA SER A 61 5.02 2.77 -15.95
C SER A 61 3.52 2.97 -15.78
N PHE A 62 2.72 2.35 -16.64
CA PHE A 62 1.26 2.48 -16.64
C PHE A 62 0.58 1.55 -15.64
N CYS A 63 1.20 0.44 -15.23
CA CYS A 63 0.65 -0.45 -14.23
C CYS A 63 0.68 0.19 -12.84
N LEU A 64 -0.44 0.11 -12.10
CA LEU A 64 -0.51 0.57 -10.70
C LEU A 64 0.19 -0.35 -9.69
N GLY A 65 0.48 -1.59 -10.05
CA GLY A 65 1.03 -2.57 -9.08
C GLY A 65 0.05 -2.93 -7.95
N CYS A 66 -1.24 -2.79 -8.17
CA CYS A 66 -2.28 -3.02 -7.15
C CYS A 66 -2.53 -4.51 -6.83
N ARG A 67 -2.00 -5.43 -7.62
CA ARG A 67 -2.12 -6.89 -7.48
C ARG A 67 -3.57 -7.42 -7.51
N ALA A 68 -4.55 -6.62 -7.96
CA ALA A 68 -5.95 -7.05 -8.03
C ALA A 68 -6.17 -8.23 -9.01
N CYS A 69 -5.22 -8.46 -9.91
CA CYS A 69 -5.22 -9.59 -10.83
C CYS A 69 -4.83 -10.93 -10.19
N GLU A 70 -4.19 -10.92 -9.01
CA GLU A 70 -3.73 -12.15 -8.34
C GLU A 70 -4.86 -12.95 -7.69
N PRO A 71 -5.74 -12.35 -6.85
CA PRO A 71 -6.81 -13.09 -6.20
C PRO A 71 -7.82 -13.72 -7.17
N VAL A 72 -7.93 -13.16 -8.38
CA VAL A 72 -8.86 -13.67 -9.41
C VAL A 72 -8.19 -14.65 -10.39
N CYS A 73 -6.90 -14.91 -10.21
CA CYS A 73 -6.14 -15.78 -11.13
C CYS A 73 -6.28 -17.24 -10.72
N PRO A 74 -6.95 -18.11 -11.52
CA PRO A 74 -7.09 -19.52 -11.19
C PRO A 74 -5.76 -20.29 -11.26
N ALA A 75 -4.78 -19.75 -12.00
CA ALA A 75 -3.45 -20.34 -12.14
C ALA A 75 -2.41 -19.80 -11.13
N GLY A 76 -2.83 -18.95 -10.19
CA GLY A 76 -1.97 -18.46 -9.11
C GLY A 76 -0.76 -17.67 -9.59
N VAL A 77 -0.89 -16.85 -10.63
CA VAL A 77 0.20 -16.01 -11.14
C VAL A 77 0.58 -14.93 -10.13
N GLU A 78 1.81 -14.91 -9.70
CA GLU A 78 2.41 -13.90 -8.81
C GLU A 78 2.80 -12.64 -9.63
N TYR A 79 1.80 -11.92 -10.11
CA TYR A 79 1.98 -10.80 -11.04
C TYR A 79 2.79 -9.65 -10.41
N GLY A 80 2.69 -9.43 -9.11
CA GLY A 80 3.44 -8.40 -8.39
C GLY A 80 4.95 -8.56 -8.54
N VAL A 81 5.45 -9.80 -8.44
CA VAL A 81 6.87 -10.13 -8.63
C VAL A 81 7.30 -9.84 -10.07
N LEU A 82 6.55 -10.34 -11.05
CA LEU A 82 6.82 -10.09 -12.47
C LEU A 82 6.84 -8.59 -12.83
N LEU A 83 5.98 -7.79 -12.20
CA LEU A 83 5.98 -6.34 -12.39
C LEU A 83 7.23 -5.67 -11.81
N GLU A 84 7.69 -6.12 -10.64
CA GLU A 84 8.91 -5.59 -10.02
C GLU A 84 10.14 -5.94 -10.88
N GLU A 85 10.25 -7.18 -11.36
CA GLU A 85 11.28 -7.59 -12.32
C GLU A 85 11.20 -6.76 -13.63
N MET A 86 9.98 -6.56 -14.17
CA MET A 86 9.77 -5.72 -15.34
C MET A 86 10.27 -4.29 -15.14
N ARG A 87 10.02 -3.70 -13.98
CA ARG A 87 10.52 -2.35 -13.64
C ARG A 87 12.02 -2.35 -13.40
N GLU A 88 12.58 -3.39 -12.82
CA GLU A 88 14.01 -3.50 -12.60
C GLU A 88 14.79 -3.46 -13.91
N ILE A 89 14.33 -4.18 -14.94
CA ILE A 89 15.00 -4.18 -16.25
C ILE A 89 14.70 -2.92 -17.10
N THR A 90 13.55 -2.28 -16.92
CA THR A 90 13.14 -1.14 -17.76
C THR A 90 13.51 0.22 -17.16
N TRP A 91 13.49 0.38 -15.81
CA TRP A 91 13.71 1.65 -15.13
C TRP A 91 15.16 1.87 -14.71
N GLN A 92 16.09 1.50 -15.57
CA GLN A 92 17.52 1.70 -15.33
C GLN A 92 18.04 3.01 -15.94
N GLY A 93 19.08 3.57 -15.35
CA GLY A 93 19.78 4.72 -15.88
C GLY A 93 18.86 5.88 -16.24
N LYS A 94 18.90 6.33 -17.49
CA LYS A 94 18.09 7.46 -18.02
C LYS A 94 16.59 7.18 -18.08
N ASN A 95 16.20 5.91 -18.12
CA ASN A 95 14.79 5.50 -18.21
C ASN A 95 14.05 5.62 -16.87
N ARG A 96 14.77 5.75 -15.75
CA ARG A 96 14.14 5.97 -14.45
C ARG A 96 13.61 7.40 -14.38
N PRO A 97 12.28 7.59 -14.10
CA PRO A 97 11.69 8.92 -14.00
C PRO A 97 12.37 9.79 -12.93
N LEU A 98 12.59 11.09 -13.23
CA LEU A 98 13.24 12.04 -12.30
C LEU A 98 12.51 12.14 -10.95
N ILE A 99 11.17 12.04 -10.97
CA ILE A 99 10.35 12.01 -9.75
C ILE A 99 10.74 10.83 -8.86
N VAL A 100 10.97 9.64 -9.44
CA VAL A 100 11.38 8.44 -8.69
C VAL A 100 12.78 8.63 -8.11
N ARG A 101 13.70 9.21 -8.86
CA ARG A 101 15.04 9.56 -8.34
C ARG A 101 14.96 10.52 -7.17
N GLY A 102 14.11 11.54 -7.27
CA GLY A 102 13.86 12.49 -6.17
C GLY A 102 13.27 11.81 -4.93
N LEU A 103 12.32 10.89 -5.12
CA LEU A 103 11.73 10.12 -4.01
C LEU A 103 12.78 9.21 -3.31
N PHE A 104 13.66 8.55 -4.08
CA PHE A 104 14.76 7.76 -3.52
C PHE A 104 15.71 8.63 -2.72
N PHE A 105 16.16 9.76 -3.29
CA PHE A 105 17.02 10.71 -2.58
C PHE A 105 16.40 11.16 -1.25
N ILE A 106 15.09 11.47 -1.24
CA ILE A 106 14.38 11.87 -0.03
C ILE A 106 14.39 10.76 1.03
N VAL A 107 14.12 9.50 0.63
CA VAL A 107 14.04 8.36 1.56
C VAL A 107 15.41 7.94 2.08
N GLU A 108 16.45 8.03 1.26
CA GLU A 108 17.83 7.63 1.60
C GLU A 108 18.58 8.73 2.36
N SER A 109 18.25 9.99 2.09
CA SER A 109 18.93 11.14 2.69
C SER A 109 18.35 11.50 4.05
N LYS A 110 19.22 11.62 5.07
CA LYS A 110 18.83 12.15 6.39
C LYS A 110 18.26 13.57 6.27
N ILE A 111 18.83 14.39 5.39
CA ILE A 111 18.39 15.76 5.12
C ILE A 111 17.00 15.74 4.44
N GLY A 112 16.81 14.91 3.42
CA GLY A 112 15.53 14.77 2.73
C GLY A 112 14.41 14.33 3.67
N MET A 113 14.67 13.34 4.50
CA MET A 113 13.73 12.88 5.52
C MET A 113 13.49 13.91 6.61
N TRP A 114 14.50 14.68 7.01
CA TRP A 114 14.36 15.78 7.96
C TRP A 114 13.49 16.91 7.36
N ALA A 115 13.76 17.33 6.15
CA ALA A 115 13.01 18.39 5.46
C ALA A 115 11.52 18.04 5.29
N LEU A 116 11.17 16.76 4.98
CA LEU A 116 9.79 16.29 4.92
C LEU A 116 9.05 16.36 6.27
N GLY A 117 9.77 16.40 7.38
CA GLY A 117 9.19 16.26 8.70
C GLY A 117 9.58 17.34 9.70
N LEU A 118 9.97 18.52 9.25
CA LEU A 118 10.42 19.65 10.09
C LEU A 118 9.48 19.96 11.28
N PHE A 119 8.19 19.68 11.15
CA PHE A 119 7.17 19.98 12.16
C PHE A 119 6.33 18.76 12.57
N SER A 120 6.82 17.56 12.35
CA SER A 120 6.05 16.33 12.56
C SER A 120 6.59 15.52 13.76
N PRO A 121 6.07 15.71 14.97
CA PRO A 121 6.48 14.92 16.12
C PRO A 121 5.97 13.48 15.99
N VAL A 122 6.87 12.52 15.88
CA VAL A 122 6.57 11.08 15.94
C VAL A 122 6.33 10.62 17.38
N ALA A 123 5.85 9.39 17.57
CA ALA A 123 5.76 8.78 18.89
C ALA A 123 7.13 8.79 19.59
N LYS A 124 7.10 9.03 20.91
CA LYS A 124 8.32 9.04 21.72
C LYS A 124 8.98 7.66 21.70
N ARG A 125 10.33 7.64 21.70
CA ARG A 125 11.11 6.41 21.87
C ARG A 125 10.70 5.70 23.14
N ARG A 126 10.46 4.39 23.04
CA ARG A 126 10.15 3.51 24.18
C ARG A 126 10.77 2.15 23.91
N ASN A 127 11.59 1.69 24.83
CA ASN A 127 12.08 0.33 24.88
C ASN A 127 11.17 -0.43 25.84
N ALA A 128 10.19 -1.16 25.32
CA ALA A 128 9.46 -2.13 26.11
C ALA A 128 10.23 -3.47 26.08
N GLN A 129 10.14 -4.24 27.16
CA GLN A 129 10.61 -5.63 27.16
C GLN A 129 9.58 -6.49 26.39
N SER A 130 9.53 -6.32 25.08
CA SER A 130 8.55 -6.97 24.23
C SER A 130 9.17 -7.27 22.88
N ASP A 131 8.87 -8.45 22.36
CA ASP A 131 9.23 -8.85 21.00
C ASP A 131 8.34 -8.21 19.92
N LEU A 132 7.44 -7.30 20.31
CA LEU A 132 6.57 -6.56 19.41
C LEU A 132 7.12 -5.14 19.18
N HIS A 133 7.45 -4.83 17.93
CA HIS A 133 8.08 -3.57 17.54
C HIS A 133 7.18 -2.78 16.59
N LEU A 134 6.88 -1.52 16.93
CA LEU A 134 6.16 -0.62 16.02
C LEU A 134 7.10 -0.10 14.94
N MET A 135 6.78 -0.41 13.70
CA MET A 135 7.44 0.17 12.54
C MET A 135 6.84 1.54 12.19
N TYR A 136 7.67 2.56 12.18
CA TYR A 136 7.31 3.89 11.64
C TYR A 136 7.56 3.92 10.14
N GLY A 137 6.55 3.83 9.32
CA GLY A 137 6.70 3.99 7.87
C GLY A 137 7.42 5.30 7.50
N CYS A 138 8.36 5.27 6.55
CA CYS A 138 9.18 6.45 6.19
C CYS A 138 8.33 7.68 5.83
N PHE A 139 7.31 7.52 4.99
CA PHE A 139 6.37 8.60 4.66
C PHE A 139 5.32 8.83 5.75
N GLU A 140 4.83 7.76 6.40
CA GLU A 140 3.78 7.87 7.42
C GLU A 140 4.24 8.70 8.62
N ARG A 141 5.42 8.43 9.16
CA ARG A 141 5.97 9.18 10.30
C ARG A 141 6.15 10.67 10.04
N ARG A 142 6.18 11.07 8.75
CA ARG A 142 6.38 12.47 8.33
C ARG A 142 5.08 13.15 7.93
N LEU A 143 4.21 12.45 7.22
CA LEU A 143 2.95 12.99 6.71
C LEU A 143 1.77 12.80 7.68
N PHE A 144 1.79 11.70 8.45
CA PHE A 144 0.71 11.29 9.34
C PHE A 144 1.25 10.80 10.70
N PRO A 145 2.04 11.62 11.44
CA PRO A 145 2.67 11.19 12.69
C PRO A 145 1.67 10.87 13.80
N SER A 146 0.42 11.31 13.67
CA SER A 146 -0.68 10.98 14.57
C SER A 146 -1.00 9.49 14.58
N VAL A 147 -0.77 8.76 13.47
CA VAL A 147 -1.01 7.31 13.38
C VAL A 147 -0.10 6.56 14.34
N SER A 148 1.22 6.78 14.26
CA SER A 148 2.18 6.13 15.17
C SER A 148 1.96 6.50 16.63
N ARG A 149 1.56 7.75 16.92
CA ARG A 149 1.20 8.18 18.27
C ARG A 149 -0.06 7.49 18.78
N ALA A 150 -1.05 7.27 17.91
CA ALA A 150 -2.25 6.54 18.27
C ALA A 150 -1.92 5.09 18.66
N VAL A 151 -1.13 4.39 17.84
CA VAL A 151 -0.71 3.02 18.16
C VAL A 151 0.11 2.97 19.44
N ALA A 152 1.08 3.87 19.64
CA ALA A 152 1.89 3.91 20.86
C ALA A 152 1.06 4.16 22.13
N LYS A 153 -0.09 4.85 22.01
CA LYS A 153 -1.03 5.03 23.11
C LYS A 153 -1.87 3.79 23.38
N LEU A 154 -2.33 3.13 22.31
CA LEU A 154 -3.17 1.93 22.40
C LEU A 154 -2.42 0.68 22.84
N ALA A 155 -1.12 0.65 22.58
CA ALA A 155 -0.22 -0.48 22.80
C ALA A 155 0.99 -0.07 23.65
N PRO A 156 0.83 0.11 24.97
CA PRO A 156 1.94 0.48 25.86
C PRO A 156 3.06 -0.56 25.91
N GLU A 157 2.77 -1.82 25.57
CA GLU A 157 3.72 -2.93 25.51
C GLU A 157 4.60 -2.92 24.24
N VAL A 158 4.25 -2.13 23.21
CA VAL A 158 4.99 -2.12 21.94
C VAL A 158 6.28 -1.31 22.06
N SER A 159 7.39 -1.90 21.64
CA SER A 159 8.68 -1.21 21.51
C SER A 159 8.65 -0.20 20.36
N CYS A 160 9.13 1.02 20.62
CA CYS A 160 9.16 2.13 19.69
C CYS A 160 10.62 2.62 19.51
N SER A 161 11.36 2.08 18.55
CA SER A 161 12.71 2.56 18.25
C SER A 161 12.66 3.79 17.32
N SER A 162 13.51 4.79 17.57
CA SER A 162 13.67 5.94 16.68
C SER A 162 14.64 5.67 15.51
N ASP A 163 15.53 4.70 15.68
CA ASP A 163 16.53 4.32 14.67
C ASP A 163 16.02 3.18 13.78
N GLN A 164 15.01 3.52 12.99
CA GLN A 164 14.45 2.60 12.00
C GLN A 164 14.80 3.05 10.61
N GLY A 165 15.05 2.08 9.74
CA GLY A 165 15.19 2.28 8.30
C GLY A 165 13.85 2.40 7.56
N CYS A 166 13.92 2.26 6.26
CA CYS A 166 12.75 2.11 5.39
C CYS A 166 12.48 0.63 5.13
N CYS A 167 11.22 0.26 4.93
CA CYS A 167 10.85 -1.12 4.55
C CYS A 167 11.34 -1.53 3.15
N GLY A 168 11.83 -0.60 2.32
CA GLY A 168 12.30 -0.90 0.97
C GLY A 168 11.21 -0.98 -0.12
N ALA A 169 9.92 -1.02 0.24
CA ALA A 169 8.83 -1.19 -0.73
C ALA A 169 8.85 -0.14 -1.86
N LEU A 170 9.22 1.12 -1.56
CA LEU A 170 9.32 2.15 -2.59
C LEU A 170 10.39 1.80 -3.64
N HIS A 171 11.53 1.25 -3.22
CA HIS A 171 12.63 0.85 -4.10
C HIS A 171 12.24 -0.35 -4.94
N ALA A 172 11.76 -1.43 -4.32
CA ALA A 172 11.32 -2.64 -5.01
C ALA A 172 10.24 -2.32 -6.08
N HIS A 173 9.22 -1.56 -5.70
CA HIS A 173 8.14 -1.21 -6.63
C HIS A 173 8.54 -0.21 -7.73
N ASN A 174 9.74 0.38 -7.68
CA ASN A 174 10.21 1.38 -8.64
C ASN A 174 11.56 1.01 -9.29
N GLY A 175 11.83 -0.29 -9.47
CA GLY A 175 12.94 -0.78 -10.27
C GLY A 175 14.28 -0.88 -9.55
N GLU A 176 14.27 -1.02 -8.23
CA GLU A 176 15.43 -1.37 -7.38
C GLU A 176 15.04 -2.53 -6.45
N LEU A 177 14.70 -3.67 -7.05
CA LEU A 177 14.14 -4.83 -6.35
C LEU A 177 15.09 -5.35 -5.25
N GLU A 178 16.33 -5.65 -5.60
CA GLU A 178 17.30 -6.17 -4.63
C GLU A 178 17.63 -5.18 -3.52
N LYS A 179 17.79 -3.90 -3.86
CA LYS A 179 18.00 -2.85 -2.85
C LYS A 179 16.77 -2.74 -1.89
N GLY A 180 15.57 -2.87 -2.43
CA GLY A 180 14.35 -2.91 -1.62
C GLY A 180 14.35 -4.09 -0.65
N ARG A 181 14.77 -5.27 -1.10
CA ARG A 181 14.90 -6.49 -0.27
C ARG A 181 15.99 -6.36 0.80
N GLU A 182 17.15 -5.80 0.46
CA GLU A 182 18.21 -5.51 1.41
C GLU A 182 17.74 -4.56 2.53
N MET A 183 17.03 -3.50 2.16
CA MET A 183 16.46 -2.57 3.13
C MET A 183 15.43 -3.24 4.05
N ALA A 184 14.62 -4.16 3.52
CA ALA A 184 13.66 -4.92 4.32
C ALA A 184 14.35 -5.86 5.32
N ARG A 185 15.41 -6.57 4.91
CA ARG A 185 16.23 -7.42 5.78
C ARG A 185 16.88 -6.59 6.89
N ALA A 186 17.55 -5.50 6.52
CA ALA A 186 18.19 -4.59 7.47
C ALA A 186 17.22 -3.98 8.49
N LEU A 187 15.96 -3.71 8.08
CA LEU A 187 14.92 -3.29 8.99
C LEU A 187 14.47 -4.44 9.91
N GLY A 188 14.35 -5.66 9.38
CA GLY A 188 14.02 -6.86 10.14
C GLY A 188 15.07 -7.19 11.23
N ASP A 189 16.33 -6.94 10.95
CA ASP A 189 17.44 -7.11 11.92
C ASP A 189 17.39 -6.07 13.04
N LYS A 190 17.00 -4.83 12.71
CA LYS A 190 16.82 -3.74 13.69
C LYS A 190 15.58 -3.88 14.57
N LEU A 191 14.58 -4.60 14.10
CA LEU A 191 13.31 -4.85 14.77
C LEU A 191 13.12 -6.37 14.94
N PRO A 192 13.83 -6.99 15.89
CA PRO A 192 13.71 -8.44 16.12
C PRO A 192 12.30 -8.80 16.61
N GLY A 193 11.89 -10.06 16.42
CA GLY A 193 10.54 -10.51 16.79
C GLY A 193 9.46 -10.06 15.79
N THR A 194 8.29 -9.70 16.28
CA THR A 194 7.14 -9.31 15.46
C THR A 194 7.15 -7.81 15.15
N ILE A 195 6.98 -7.46 13.89
CA ILE A 195 6.88 -6.07 13.43
C ILE A 195 5.41 -5.71 13.24
N LEU A 196 4.93 -4.78 14.07
CA LEU A 196 3.62 -4.16 13.93
C LEU A 196 3.71 -2.98 12.97
N THR A 197 2.91 -2.96 11.93
CA THR A 197 2.87 -1.87 10.95
C THR A 197 1.45 -1.35 10.74
N THR A 198 1.34 -0.08 10.42
CA THR A 198 0.10 0.62 10.07
C THR A 198 0.00 0.90 8.56
N ALA A 199 0.97 0.44 7.78
CA ALA A 199 1.07 0.73 6.36
C ALA A 199 1.02 -0.56 5.53
N GLY A 200 -0.14 -0.89 4.95
CA GLY A 200 -0.35 -2.13 4.20
C GLY A 200 0.65 -2.38 3.06
N GLY A 201 1.16 -1.32 2.42
CA GLY A 201 2.24 -1.47 1.43
C GLY A 201 3.57 -1.91 2.03
N CYS A 202 3.92 -1.39 3.22
CA CYS A 202 5.10 -1.83 3.96
C CYS A 202 4.91 -3.25 4.49
N ALA A 203 3.73 -3.55 5.05
CA ALA A 203 3.38 -4.87 5.56
C ALA A 203 3.58 -5.96 4.49
N ALA A 204 3.00 -5.78 3.32
CA ALA A 204 3.08 -6.74 2.22
C ALA A 204 4.53 -6.97 1.74
N HIS A 205 5.32 -5.90 1.59
CA HIS A 205 6.71 -6.03 1.16
C HIS A 205 7.58 -6.70 2.23
N LEU A 206 7.48 -6.29 3.49
CA LEU A 206 8.20 -6.95 4.58
C LEU A 206 7.83 -8.42 4.69
N SER A 207 6.55 -8.76 4.67
CA SER A 207 6.06 -10.14 4.72
C SER A 207 6.66 -11.01 3.61
N SER A 208 6.83 -10.48 2.42
CA SER A 208 7.42 -11.21 1.29
C SER A 208 8.93 -11.43 1.40
N VAL A 209 9.64 -10.64 2.22
CA VAL A 209 11.11 -10.69 2.32
C VAL A 209 11.59 -11.35 3.61
N ILE A 210 10.96 -11.05 4.75
CA ILE A 210 11.41 -11.52 6.07
C ILE A 210 10.47 -12.53 6.73
N GLY A 211 9.40 -12.93 6.02
CA GLY A 211 8.41 -13.91 6.50
C GLY A 211 7.10 -13.27 6.95
N ARG A 212 5.99 -13.96 6.66
CA ARG A 212 4.63 -13.51 7.01
C ARG A 212 4.38 -13.56 8.52
N ASP A 213 4.97 -14.52 9.19
CA ASP A 213 4.89 -14.74 10.63
C ASP A 213 5.51 -13.59 11.45
N ARG A 214 6.48 -12.90 10.89
CA ARG A 214 7.16 -11.77 11.52
C ARG A 214 6.45 -10.42 11.35
N VAL A 215 5.40 -10.33 10.53
CA VAL A 215 4.78 -9.05 10.18
C VAL A 215 3.29 -9.10 10.43
N GLN A 216 2.79 -8.19 11.27
CA GLN A 216 1.36 -8.00 11.51
C GLN A 216 0.95 -6.57 11.14
N GLU A 217 -0.17 -6.45 10.45
CA GLU A 217 -0.80 -5.14 10.27
C GLU A 217 -1.67 -4.81 11.49
N PHE A 218 -1.86 -3.53 11.77
CA PHE A 218 -2.56 -3.04 12.97
C PHE A 218 -3.94 -3.66 13.17
N SER A 219 -4.73 -3.84 12.13
CA SER A 219 -6.08 -4.44 12.23
C SER A 219 -6.05 -5.91 12.64
N GLU A 220 -5.13 -6.70 12.06
CA GLU A 220 -4.94 -8.10 12.45
C GLU A 220 -4.52 -8.23 13.90
N TRP A 221 -3.56 -7.40 14.29
CA TRP A 221 -3.06 -7.39 15.66
C TRP A 221 -4.15 -6.95 16.65
N TRP A 222 -4.97 -5.97 16.27
CA TRP A 222 -6.05 -5.47 17.12
C TRP A 222 -7.15 -6.52 17.34
N VAL A 223 -7.62 -7.16 16.27
CA VAL A 223 -8.65 -8.20 16.36
C VAL A 223 -8.22 -9.35 17.28
N LYS A 224 -6.96 -9.80 17.18
CA LYS A 224 -6.42 -10.85 18.05
C LYS A 224 -6.40 -10.52 19.54
N ARG A 225 -6.55 -9.25 19.90
CA ARG A 225 -6.60 -8.82 21.31
C ARG A 225 -7.99 -9.00 21.95
N GLU A 226 -9.01 -9.26 21.16
CA GLU A 226 -10.40 -9.44 21.60
C GLU A 226 -10.91 -8.28 22.47
N ILE A 227 -10.38 -7.05 22.26
CA ILE A 227 -10.78 -5.85 22.99
C ILE A 227 -12.05 -5.28 22.39
N THR A 228 -13.11 -5.21 23.18
CA THR A 228 -14.36 -4.55 22.78
C THR A 228 -14.18 -3.05 22.71
N LEU A 229 -14.59 -2.43 21.61
CA LEU A 229 -14.54 -1.00 21.38
C LEU A 229 -15.90 -0.34 21.69
N LYS A 230 -15.84 0.93 22.10
CA LYS A 230 -17.05 1.73 22.28
C LYS A 230 -17.36 2.47 20.97
N PRO A 231 -18.63 2.50 20.55
CA PRO A 231 -19.03 3.28 19.38
C PRO A 231 -18.72 4.78 19.57
N ILE A 232 -18.18 5.39 18.53
CA ILE A 232 -17.92 6.84 18.51
C ILE A 232 -19.22 7.53 18.12
N LYS A 233 -19.64 8.51 18.89
CA LYS A 233 -20.85 9.28 18.64
C LYS A 233 -20.54 10.72 18.22
N LYS A 234 -21.39 11.26 17.37
CA LYS A 234 -21.42 12.67 16.96
C LYS A 234 -22.84 13.18 17.06
N ALA A 235 -23.03 14.22 17.85
CA ALA A 235 -24.38 14.75 18.16
C ALA A 235 -25.38 13.66 18.64
N GLY A 236 -24.92 12.70 19.45
CA GLY A 236 -25.74 11.62 20.01
C GLY A 236 -25.94 10.39 19.10
N GLN A 237 -25.61 10.46 17.83
CA GLN A 237 -25.73 9.36 16.86
C GLN A 237 -24.37 8.71 16.61
N ASN A 238 -24.37 7.43 16.25
CA ASN A 238 -23.17 6.76 15.79
C ASN A 238 -22.61 7.43 14.54
N ILE A 239 -21.29 7.54 14.44
CA ILE A 239 -20.66 8.03 13.22
C ILE A 239 -20.82 7.01 12.08
N ARG A 240 -21.01 7.51 10.85
CA ARG A 240 -21.05 6.69 9.63
C ARG A 240 -19.64 6.56 9.06
N ILE A 241 -19.16 5.33 8.97
CA ILE A 241 -17.76 5.02 8.60
C ILE A 241 -17.72 4.10 7.40
N GLY A 242 -16.95 4.47 6.35
CA GLY A 242 -16.58 3.58 5.27
C GLY A 242 -15.11 3.15 5.35
N LEU A 243 -14.71 2.21 4.51
CA LEU A 243 -13.33 1.72 4.38
C LEU A 243 -12.81 1.89 2.96
N GLN A 244 -11.56 2.32 2.83
CA GLN A 244 -10.73 2.11 1.66
C GLN A 244 -9.67 1.06 1.99
N ASP A 245 -9.77 -0.11 1.41
CA ASP A 245 -8.76 -1.15 1.56
C ASP A 245 -7.39 -0.68 1.03
N SER A 246 -6.33 -1.15 1.65
CA SER A 246 -5.01 -1.12 1.02
C SER A 246 -4.91 -2.31 0.06
N CYS A 247 -4.70 -2.02 -1.23
CA CYS A 247 -4.62 -3.09 -2.23
C CYS A 247 -3.49 -4.10 -1.94
N HIS A 248 -2.35 -3.66 -1.42
CA HIS A 248 -1.26 -4.55 -1.02
C HIS A 248 -1.60 -5.39 0.21
N LEU A 249 -2.30 -4.82 1.19
CA LEU A 249 -2.75 -5.55 2.36
C LEU A 249 -3.79 -6.61 1.96
N ARG A 250 -4.81 -6.20 1.20
CA ARG A 250 -5.88 -7.08 0.73
C ARG A 250 -5.36 -8.18 -0.21
N ASN A 251 -4.71 -7.78 -1.30
CA ASN A 251 -4.34 -8.71 -2.38
C ASN A 251 -3.00 -9.40 -2.13
N GLY A 252 -2.11 -8.80 -1.34
CA GLY A 252 -0.78 -9.32 -1.03
C GLY A 252 -0.69 -10.12 0.25
N MET A 253 -1.57 -9.86 1.22
CA MET A 253 -1.54 -10.52 2.54
C MET A 253 -2.86 -11.22 2.89
N GLY A 254 -3.93 -11.01 2.12
CA GLY A 254 -5.24 -11.57 2.42
C GLY A 254 -5.99 -10.87 3.56
N VAL A 255 -5.50 -9.73 4.05
CA VAL A 255 -6.08 -8.99 5.17
C VAL A 255 -7.08 -7.96 4.66
N PHE A 256 -8.35 -8.18 4.91
CA PHE A 256 -9.45 -7.30 4.50
C PHE A 256 -10.71 -7.45 5.38
N ALA A 257 -10.85 -8.55 6.10
CA ALA A 257 -11.94 -8.76 7.04
C ALA A 257 -11.70 -7.99 8.35
N GLU A 258 -10.49 -8.02 8.85
CA GLU A 258 -10.09 -7.46 10.14
C GLU A 258 -10.33 -5.94 10.24
N PRO A 259 -10.00 -5.11 9.24
CA PRO A 259 -10.36 -3.70 9.30
C PRO A 259 -11.86 -3.46 9.41
N ARG A 260 -12.69 -4.30 8.74
CA ARG A 260 -14.15 -4.22 8.80
C ARG A 260 -14.69 -4.62 10.15
N GLU A 261 -14.14 -5.67 10.74
CA GLU A 261 -14.51 -6.13 12.09
C GLU A 261 -14.28 -5.03 13.14
N VAL A 262 -13.14 -4.35 13.08
CA VAL A 262 -12.84 -3.21 13.95
C VAL A 262 -13.81 -2.06 13.71
N LEU A 263 -14.09 -1.71 12.45
CA LEU A 263 -14.95 -0.57 12.11
C LEU A 263 -16.41 -0.78 12.53
N LYS A 264 -16.94 -2.01 12.43
CA LYS A 264 -18.28 -2.36 12.88
C LYS A 264 -18.52 -2.11 14.38
N GLN A 265 -17.48 -2.16 15.18
CA GLN A 265 -17.58 -1.83 16.60
C GLN A 265 -17.54 -0.31 16.86
N LEU A 266 -16.93 0.47 15.96
CA LEU A 266 -16.69 1.90 16.14
C LEU A 266 -17.86 2.80 15.75
N GLY A 267 -18.81 2.29 14.96
CA GLY A 267 -19.97 3.05 14.49
C GLY A 267 -20.76 2.31 13.43
N ASP A 268 -21.60 3.03 12.70
CA ASP A 268 -22.39 2.50 11.60
C ASP A 268 -21.48 2.31 10.38
N TYR A 269 -20.94 1.08 10.26
CA TYR A 269 -20.08 0.72 9.13
C TYR A 269 -20.91 0.61 7.84
N VAL A 270 -20.47 1.30 6.81
CA VAL A 270 -21.07 1.29 5.47
C VAL A 270 -20.04 0.82 4.46
N GLU A 271 -20.28 -0.31 3.80
CA GLU A 271 -19.38 -0.80 2.74
C GLU A 271 -19.41 0.17 1.55
N VAL A 272 -18.25 0.68 1.18
CA VAL A 272 -18.11 1.56 0.01
C VAL A 272 -18.04 0.71 -1.25
N PRO A 273 -18.84 0.93 -2.28
CA PRO A 273 -18.71 0.24 -3.55
C PRO A 273 -17.27 0.30 -4.07
N GLY A 274 -16.71 -0.85 -4.46
CA GLY A 274 -15.32 -0.91 -4.89
C GLY A 274 -14.29 -0.55 -3.81
N SER A 275 -14.59 -0.75 -2.51
CA SER A 275 -13.65 -0.51 -1.40
C SER A 275 -12.29 -1.19 -1.62
N GLY A 276 -12.28 -2.40 -2.21
CA GLY A 276 -11.10 -3.17 -2.58
C GLY A 276 -10.38 -2.69 -3.83
N ASP A 277 -11.01 -1.84 -4.65
CA ASP A 277 -10.38 -1.29 -5.85
C ASP A 277 -9.29 -0.29 -5.50
N CYS A 278 -8.27 -0.19 -6.36
CA CYS A 278 -7.14 0.70 -6.14
C CYS A 278 -7.58 2.16 -5.98
N CYS A 279 -7.03 2.85 -4.98
CA CYS A 279 -7.26 4.28 -4.76
C CYS A 279 -6.52 5.20 -5.76
N GLY A 280 -5.74 4.63 -6.69
CA GLY A 280 -4.96 5.39 -7.67
C GLY A 280 -3.64 5.97 -7.15
N ALA A 281 -3.31 5.85 -5.86
CA ALA A 281 -2.07 6.39 -5.29
C ALA A 281 -0.83 5.68 -5.82
N ALA A 282 -0.77 4.36 -5.65
CA ALA A 282 0.27 3.43 -6.13
C ALA A 282 1.71 3.99 -6.04
N GLY A 283 2.10 4.44 -4.86
CA GLY A 283 3.43 5.00 -4.61
C GLY A 283 3.73 6.22 -5.48
N SER A 284 4.65 6.07 -6.43
CA SER A 284 5.05 7.11 -7.39
C SER A 284 4.01 7.37 -8.50
N TYR A 285 3.09 6.42 -8.75
CA TYR A 285 2.14 6.49 -9.88
C TYR A 285 1.29 7.77 -9.91
N ALA A 286 0.74 8.16 -8.75
CA ALA A 286 -0.08 9.38 -8.68
C ALA A 286 0.69 10.66 -9.05
N LEU A 287 2.02 10.63 -8.97
CA LEU A 287 2.89 11.74 -9.39
C LEU A 287 3.23 11.63 -10.88
N LEU A 288 3.51 10.42 -11.36
CA LEU A 288 3.90 10.15 -12.75
C LEU A 288 2.70 10.17 -13.71
N GLN A 289 1.59 9.58 -13.29
CA GLN A 289 0.39 9.33 -14.09
C GLN A 289 -0.84 10.06 -13.52
N LYS A 290 -0.67 11.34 -13.19
CA LYS A 290 -1.66 12.15 -12.45
C LYS A 290 -3.08 12.12 -13.05
N LYS A 291 -3.20 12.19 -14.39
CA LYS A 291 -4.51 12.13 -15.08
C LYS A 291 -5.16 10.75 -14.90
N ASN A 292 -4.41 9.68 -15.09
CA ASN A 292 -4.90 8.31 -14.97
C ASN A 292 -5.22 7.94 -13.52
N SER A 293 -4.37 8.35 -12.57
CA SER A 293 -4.61 8.20 -11.12
C SER A 293 -5.97 8.78 -10.71
N ARG A 294 -6.31 9.98 -11.21
CA ARG A 294 -7.62 10.62 -10.95
C ARG A 294 -8.78 9.87 -11.57
N LYS A 295 -8.62 9.36 -12.81
CA LYS A 295 -9.65 8.55 -13.45
C LYS A 295 -9.92 7.27 -12.67
N VAL A 296 -8.87 6.61 -12.16
CA VAL A 296 -8.99 5.38 -11.35
C VAL A 296 -9.82 5.63 -10.08
N VAL A 297 -9.62 6.75 -9.38
CA VAL A 297 -10.28 7.03 -8.11
C VAL A 297 -11.65 7.72 -8.26
N SER A 298 -11.99 8.23 -9.45
CA SER A 298 -13.13 9.12 -9.66
C SER A 298 -14.48 8.51 -9.24
N GLN A 299 -14.74 7.25 -9.62
CA GLN A 299 -15.98 6.57 -9.23
C GLN A 299 -16.08 6.43 -7.71
N LYS A 300 -15.01 6.02 -7.07
CA LYS A 300 -14.96 5.90 -5.60
C LYS A 300 -15.24 7.22 -4.88
N ILE A 301 -14.74 8.35 -5.39
CA ILE A 301 -15.05 9.67 -4.83
C ILE A 301 -16.55 9.99 -4.97
N ALA A 302 -17.16 9.62 -6.09
CA ALA A 302 -18.61 9.77 -6.30
C ALA A 302 -19.41 8.92 -5.31
N ASP A 303 -19.02 7.66 -5.12
CA ASP A 303 -19.66 6.74 -4.19
C ASP A 303 -19.55 7.22 -2.72
N ILE A 304 -18.34 7.64 -2.29
CA ILE A 304 -18.15 8.24 -0.96
C ILE A 304 -19.04 9.47 -0.74
N LYS A 305 -19.16 10.31 -1.78
CA LYS A 305 -20.03 11.50 -1.73
C LYS A 305 -21.51 11.11 -1.55
N ALA A 306 -21.98 10.10 -2.31
CA ALA A 306 -23.36 9.61 -2.25
C ALA A 306 -23.71 8.98 -0.90
N LEU A 307 -22.76 8.30 -0.27
CA LEU A 307 -22.94 7.62 1.01
C LEU A 307 -23.02 8.57 2.22
N ASN A 308 -22.63 9.83 2.06
CA ASN A 308 -22.64 10.85 3.13
C ASN A 308 -22.00 10.35 4.44
N LEU A 309 -20.76 9.83 4.34
CA LEU A 309 -20.01 9.32 5.47
C LEU A 309 -19.41 10.44 6.31
N ASP A 310 -19.31 10.25 7.63
CA ASP A 310 -18.49 11.11 8.50
C ASP A 310 -17.01 10.87 8.27
N TYR A 311 -16.63 9.59 8.14
CA TYR A 311 -15.24 9.17 7.92
C TYR A 311 -15.12 8.11 6.84
N ILE A 312 -14.01 8.17 6.11
CA ILE A 312 -13.47 7.06 5.33
C ILE A 312 -12.16 6.60 5.98
N ALA A 313 -12.18 5.39 6.51
CA ALA A 313 -11.00 4.78 7.13
C ALA A 313 -10.01 4.29 6.08
N THR A 314 -8.73 4.35 6.41
CA THR A 314 -7.63 3.84 5.59
C THR A 314 -6.64 3.07 6.44
N VAL A 315 -5.86 2.19 5.82
CA VAL A 315 -4.79 1.40 6.44
C VAL A 315 -3.47 1.51 5.64
N ASN A 316 -3.28 2.65 4.96
CA ASN A 316 -2.07 2.90 4.17
C ASN A 316 -1.87 4.39 3.87
N PRO A 317 -0.69 4.98 4.13
CA PRO A 317 -0.45 6.42 3.99
C PRO A 317 -0.62 6.93 2.54
N GLY A 318 -0.31 6.12 1.53
CA GLY A 318 -0.53 6.46 0.13
C GLY A 318 -2.02 6.65 -0.18
N CYS A 319 -2.87 5.75 0.29
CA CYS A 319 -4.32 5.83 0.13
C CYS A 319 -4.89 7.03 0.89
N THR A 320 -4.44 7.27 2.13
CA THR A 320 -4.82 8.43 2.94
C THR A 320 -4.56 9.72 2.18
N ARG A 321 -3.32 9.93 1.71
CA ARG A 321 -2.94 11.13 0.96
C ARG A 321 -3.78 11.33 -0.31
N GLN A 322 -4.01 10.26 -1.06
CA GLN A 322 -4.78 10.30 -2.30
C GLN A 322 -6.23 10.71 -2.03
N LEU A 323 -6.90 10.05 -1.08
CA LEU A 323 -8.29 10.35 -0.74
C LEU A 323 -8.45 11.75 -0.16
N VAL A 324 -7.56 12.20 0.73
CA VAL A 324 -7.57 13.59 1.25
C VAL A 324 -7.53 14.59 0.09
N SER A 325 -6.63 14.37 -0.89
CA SER A 325 -6.49 15.28 -2.03
C SER A 325 -7.74 15.29 -2.93
N GLU A 326 -8.28 14.11 -3.26
CA GLU A 326 -9.36 14.01 -4.23
C GLU A 326 -10.74 14.35 -3.62
N LEU A 327 -11.01 14.00 -2.35
CA LEU A 327 -12.22 14.43 -1.63
C LEU A 327 -12.25 15.96 -1.45
N ARG A 328 -11.11 16.57 -1.09
CA ARG A 328 -10.98 18.03 -1.02
C ARG A 328 -11.29 18.69 -2.36
N ARG A 329 -10.76 18.15 -3.47
CA ARG A 329 -11.01 18.64 -4.82
C ARG A 329 -12.50 18.54 -5.20
N ALA A 330 -13.12 17.42 -4.85
CA ALA A 330 -14.56 17.17 -5.10
C ALA A 330 -15.48 17.91 -4.11
N ARG A 331 -14.93 18.68 -3.16
CA ARG A 331 -15.66 19.39 -2.09
C ARG A 331 -16.55 18.45 -1.26
N VAL A 332 -16.08 17.21 -1.04
CA VAL A 332 -16.77 16.22 -0.20
C VAL A 332 -16.35 16.44 1.26
N LYS A 333 -17.33 16.44 2.18
CA LYS A 333 -17.12 16.75 3.61
C LYS A 333 -16.58 15.56 4.42
N THR A 334 -16.66 14.33 3.88
CA THR A 334 -16.15 13.11 4.53
C THR A 334 -14.68 13.26 4.89
N LYS A 335 -14.32 12.99 6.13
CA LYS A 335 -12.94 13.06 6.62
C LYS A 335 -12.23 11.74 6.36
N VAL A 336 -10.97 11.81 5.90
CA VAL A 336 -10.10 10.64 5.80
C VAL A 336 -9.33 10.48 7.10
N ILE A 337 -9.32 9.27 7.64
CA ILE A 337 -8.68 8.96 8.92
C ILE A 337 -8.03 7.57 8.87
N HIS A 338 -6.93 7.37 9.58
CA HIS A 338 -6.36 6.03 9.71
C HIS A 338 -7.13 5.21 10.74
N LEU A 339 -7.27 3.88 10.50
CA LEU A 339 -7.99 2.98 11.40
C LEU A 339 -7.50 3.06 12.85
N ALA A 340 -6.19 3.09 13.08
CA ALA A 340 -5.60 3.21 14.41
C ALA A 340 -6.00 4.52 15.14
N GLU A 341 -6.19 5.61 14.39
CA GLU A 341 -6.65 6.88 14.96
C GLU A 341 -8.12 6.81 15.39
N LEU A 342 -8.98 6.12 14.61
CA LEU A 342 -10.38 5.86 14.99
C LEU A 342 -10.45 5.02 16.27
N VAL A 343 -9.66 3.94 16.36
CA VAL A 343 -9.57 3.13 17.58
C VAL A 343 -9.12 3.97 18.77
N ALA A 344 -8.12 4.84 18.60
CA ALA A 344 -7.68 5.73 19.68
C ALA A 344 -8.72 6.79 20.08
N LEU A 345 -9.61 7.20 19.17
CA LEU A 345 -10.73 8.09 19.48
C LEU A 345 -11.80 7.41 20.32
N SER A 346 -12.07 6.12 20.11
CA SER A 346 -13.06 5.37 20.88
C SER A 346 -12.63 5.09 22.33
N GLN A 347 -11.34 5.28 22.65
CA GLN A 347 -10.79 5.09 24.00
C GLN A 347 -10.73 6.40 24.81
N LYS A 348 -11.26 7.48 24.28
CA LYS A 348 -11.44 8.76 24.99
C LYS A 348 -12.81 8.84 25.65
#